data_9190eb895ba6e3ebeb0585e683b84c88
#
_entry.id   9190eb895ba6e3ebeb0585e683b84c88
#
_cell.length_a   1.000
_cell.length_b   1.000
_cell.length_c   1.000
_cell.angle_alpha   90.00
_cell.angle_beta   90.00
_cell.angle_gamma   90.00
#
_symmetry.space_group_name_H-M   'P 1'
#
loop_
_entity.id
_entity.type
_entity.pdbx_description
1 polymer ?
#
loop_
_entity_poly.entity_id
_entity_poly.type
_entity_poly.pdbx_seq_one_letter_code
_entity_poly.pdbx_strand_id
1 'polypeptide(L)'
;MPRQQNPEAVVFDMDGTLLDSETAARAAFMLAIVDLGFDYDADTYNRCIGTSHAGTEAILKAAYGASYDHGKLHDRWGVRFSEYKQHHPLAIKPGVCEVLQVLAAKSIPMAVATSNRR
;
A
#
# COMPACT_ATOMS: atom_id res chain seq x y z
N MET A 1 0.96 37.42 11.45
CA MET A 1 0.44 36.06 11.25
C MET A 1 0.26 35.84 9.77
N PRO A 2 0.91 34.87 9.16
CA PRO A 2 0.59 34.52 7.78
C PRO A 2 -0.86 34.06 7.71
N ARG A 3 -1.61 34.59 6.75
CA ARG A 3 -2.97 34.10 6.48
C ARG A 3 -2.86 32.64 6.05
N GLN A 4 -3.57 31.74 6.71
CA GLN A 4 -3.74 30.40 6.20
C GLN A 4 -4.55 30.50 4.91
N GLN A 5 -3.85 30.31 3.80
CA GLN A 5 -4.51 30.25 2.51
C GLN A 5 -5.05 28.83 2.34
N ASN A 6 -6.32 28.69 1.97
CA ASN A 6 -6.86 27.41 1.56
C ASN A 6 -6.18 26.98 0.25
N PRO A 7 -5.90 25.69 0.08
CA PRO A 7 -5.40 25.19 -1.19
C PRO A 7 -6.43 25.43 -2.32
N GLU A 8 -5.95 25.64 -3.53
CA GLU A 8 -6.81 25.80 -4.72
C GLU A 8 -7.41 24.48 -5.16
N ALA A 9 -6.68 23.37 -4.94
CA ALA A 9 -7.08 22.00 -5.21
C ALA A 9 -6.29 21.03 -4.34
N VAL A 10 -6.82 19.83 -4.14
CA VAL A 10 -6.14 18.76 -3.40
C VAL A 10 -6.14 17.49 -4.22
N VAL A 11 -4.98 16.89 -4.39
CA VAL A 11 -4.81 15.58 -5.02
C VAL A 11 -4.37 14.59 -3.95
N PHE A 12 -5.13 13.50 -3.79
CA PHE A 12 -4.84 12.47 -2.81
C PHE A 12 -4.16 11.27 -3.46
N ASP A 13 -3.17 10.71 -2.78
CA ASP A 13 -2.74 9.35 -2.99
C ASP A 13 -3.81 8.40 -2.41
N MET A 14 -4.04 7.24 -3.02
CA MET A 14 -5.07 6.31 -2.59
C MET A 14 -4.53 5.34 -1.54
N ASP A 15 -3.52 4.55 -1.88
CA ASP A 15 -3.01 3.48 -1.02
C ASP A 15 -2.22 4.03 0.15
N GLY A 16 -2.59 3.62 1.35
CA GLY A 16 -1.96 4.08 2.59
C GLY A 16 -2.33 5.51 2.98
N THR A 17 -3.09 6.24 2.16
CA THR A 17 -3.56 7.61 2.43
C THR A 17 -5.07 7.63 2.66
N LEU A 18 -5.86 7.29 1.65
CA LEU A 18 -7.32 7.21 1.75
C LEU A 18 -7.77 5.84 2.25
N LEU A 19 -7.12 4.78 1.81
CA LEU A 19 -7.44 3.40 2.14
C LEU A 19 -6.33 2.74 2.92
N ASP A 20 -6.69 1.93 3.91
CA ASP A 20 -5.75 1.08 4.63
C ASP A 20 -5.45 -0.18 3.82
N SER A 21 -4.68 -0.01 2.75
CA SER A 21 -4.21 -1.12 1.92
C SER A 21 -2.92 -1.75 2.46
N GLU A 22 -2.22 -1.10 3.38
CA GLU A 22 -0.95 -1.59 3.94
C GLU A 22 -1.15 -2.85 4.79
N THR A 23 -2.20 -2.90 5.61
CA THR A 23 -2.54 -4.10 6.40
C THR A 23 -2.83 -5.29 5.49
N ALA A 24 -3.60 -5.09 4.43
CA ALA A 24 -3.91 -6.11 3.43
C ALA A 24 -2.67 -6.58 2.68
N ALA A 25 -1.80 -5.66 2.27
CA ALA A 25 -0.56 -5.97 1.56
C ALA A 25 0.39 -6.79 2.44
N ARG A 26 0.55 -6.43 3.71
CA ARG A 26 1.37 -7.18 4.68
C ARG A 26 0.82 -8.58 4.91
N ALA A 27 -0.47 -8.72 5.15
CA ALA A 27 -1.11 -10.01 5.36
C ALA A 27 -0.95 -10.93 4.14
N ALA A 28 -1.15 -10.40 2.95
CA ALA A 28 -0.96 -11.11 1.69
C ALA A 28 0.51 -11.51 1.47
N PHE A 29 1.46 -10.64 1.80
CA PHE A 29 2.89 -10.95 1.72
C PHE A 29 3.26 -12.11 2.66
N MET A 30 2.78 -12.09 3.90
CA MET A 30 3.03 -13.18 4.86
C MET A 30 2.62 -14.54 4.29
N LEU A 31 1.43 -14.60 3.70
CA LEU A 31 0.92 -15.83 3.10
C LEU A 31 1.73 -16.23 1.85
N ALA A 32 2.04 -15.27 0.99
CA ALA A 32 2.78 -15.51 -0.24
C ALA A 32 4.19 -16.02 0.02
N ILE A 33 4.91 -15.43 0.97
CA ILE A 33 6.28 -15.83 1.26
C ILE A 33 6.33 -17.25 1.85
N VAL A 34 5.36 -17.60 2.69
CA VAL A 34 5.22 -18.96 3.23
C VAL A 34 4.83 -19.95 2.13
N ASP A 35 3.94 -19.57 1.23
CA ASP A 35 3.58 -20.41 0.07
C ASP A 35 4.80 -20.79 -0.80
N LEU A 36 5.80 -19.91 -0.85
CA LEU A 36 7.05 -20.15 -1.59
C LEU A 36 8.10 -20.91 -0.80
N GLY A 37 7.78 -21.31 0.44
CA GLY A 37 8.66 -22.09 1.29
C GLY A 37 9.64 -21.29 2.14
N PHE A 38 9.44 -19.98 2.28
CA PHE A 38 10.27 -19.13 3.13
C PHE A 38 9.54 -18.77 4.44
N ASP A 39 10.31 -18.40 5.45
CA ASP A 39 9.77 -17.89 6.69
C ASP A 39 9.51 -16.37 6.57
N TYR A 40 8.38 -15.93 7.12
CA TYR A 40 8.10 -14.51 7.20
C TYR A 40 8.99 -13.83 8.24
N ASP A 41 9.64 -12.76 7.81
CA ASP A 41 10.43 -11.89 8.67
C ASP A 41 9.91 -10.45 8.59
N ALA A 42 9.39 -9.97 9.72
CA ALA A 42 8.79 -8.64 9.81
C ALA A 42 9.80 -7.52 9.50
N ASP A 43 11.05 -7.65 9.96
CA ASP A 43 12.07 -6.63 9.70
C ASP A 43 12.41 -6.54 8.23
N THR A 44 12.51 -7.66 7.55
CA THR A 44 12.73 -7.70 6.10
C THR A 44 11.60 -7.02 5.36
N TYR A 45 10.36 -7.34 5.69
CA TYR A 45 9.19 -6.69 5.09
C TYR A 45 9.18 -5.17 5.36
N ASN A 46 9.45 -4.76 6.58
CA ASN A 46 9.44 -3.34 6.96
C ASN A 46 10.48 -2.53 6.17
N ARG A 47 11.64 -3.10 5.85
CA ARG A 47 12.65 -2.46 5.02
C ARG A 47 12.19 -2.25 3.57
N CYS A 48 11.24 -3.03 3.10
CA CYS A 48 10.67 -2.90 1.76
C CYS A 48 9.67 -1.74 1.65
N ILE A 49 9.08 -1.29 2.77
CA ILE A 49 8.06 -0.23 2.77
C ILE A 49 8.69 1.07 2.27
N GLY A 50 8.03 1.69 1.29
CA GLY A 50 8.48 2.94 0.70
C GLY A 50 9.63 2.82 -0.30
N THR A 51 10.09 1.60 -0.61
CA THR A 51 11.12 1.39 -1.63
C THR A 51 10.50 1.22 -3.02
N SER A 52 11.30 1.42 -4.05
CA SER A 52 10.92 1.12 -5.43
C SER A 52 10.74 -0.39 -5.63
N HIS A 53 10.13 -0.79 -6.75
CA HIS A 53 10.03 -2.21 -7.11
C HIS A 53 11.41 -2.90 -7.14
N ALA A 54 12.40 -2.25 -7.77
CA ALA A 54 13.77 -2.76 -7.81
C ALA A 54 14.41 -2.83 -6.42
N GLY A 55 14.15 -1.84 -5.57
CA GLY A 55 14.63 -1.82 -4.18
C GLY A 55 14.06 -2.96 -3.35
N THR A 56 12.77 -3.20 -3.47
CA THR A 56 12.08 -4.34 -2.84
C THR A 56 12.68 -5.67 -3.29
N GLU A 57 12.86 -5.86 -4.58
CA GLU A 57 13.49 -7.07 -5.13
C GLU A 57 14.88 -7.29 -4.54
N ALA A 58 15.72 -6.26 -4.50
CA ALA A 58 17.08 -6.34 -3.97
C ALA A 58 17.08 -6.74 -2.49
N ILE A 59 16.20 -6.15 -1.67
CA ILE A 59 16.08 -6.45 -0.24
C ILE A 59 15.66 -7.90 -0.03
N LEU A 60 14.64 -8.36 -0.73
CA LEU A 60 14.10 -9.71 -0.58
C LEU A 60 15.09 -10.77 -1.08
N LYS A 61 15.77 -10.50 -2.19
CA LYS A 61 16.79 -11.40 -2.72
C LYS A 61 17.97 -11.54 -1.77
N ALA A 62 18.41 -10.45 -1.18
CA ALA A 62 19.48 -10.48 -0.17
C ALA A 62 19.07 -11.25 1.09
N ALA A 63 17.81 -11.13 1.51
CA ALA A 63 17.30 -11.79 2.72
C ALA A 63 17.04 -13.28 2.52
N TYR A 64 16.49 -13.67 1.38
CA TYR A 64 16.02 -15.05 1.14
C TYR A 64 16.98 -15.89 0.29
N GLY A 65 17.95 -15.28 -0.36
CA GLY A 65 19.04 -15.97 -1.02
C GLY A 65 18.76 -16.42 -2.46
N ALA A 66 19.60 -17.35 -2.95
CA ALA A 66 19.64 -17.72 -4.36
C ALA A 66 18.39 -18.44 -4.87
N SER A 67 17.63 -19.11 -3.99
CA SER A 67 16.40 -19.80 -4.36
C SER A 67 15.17 -18.87 -4.46
N TYR A 68 15.34 -17.60 -4.06
CA TYR A 68 14.27 -16.61 -4.14
C TYR A 68 14.03 -16.18 -5.58
N ASP A 69 12.78 -16.26 -6.01
CA ASP A 69 12.31 -15.81 -7.33
C ASP A 69 11.30 -14.68 -7.13
N HIS A 70 11.69 -13.47 -7.49
CA HIS A 70 10.85 -12.27 -7.28
C HIS A 70 9.59 -12.29 -8.13
N GLY A 71 9.64 -12.82 -9.35
CA GLY A 71 8.47 -12.94 -10.20
C GLY A 71 7.41 -13.87 -9.61
N LYS A 72 7.82 -14.99 -9.06
CA LYS A 72 6.92 -15.93 -8.37
C LYS A 72 6.30 -15.31 -7.13
N LEU A 73 7.09 -14.58 -6.33
CA LEU A 73 6.56 -13.88 -5.17
C LEU A 73 5.54 -12.82 -5.60
N HIS A 74 5.88 -12.01 -6.58
CA HIS A 74 5.01 -10.94 -7.05
C HIS A 74 3.64 -11.48 -7.49
N ASP A 75 3.63 -12.55 -8.28
CA ASP A 75 2.42 -13.20 -8.74
C ASP A 75 1.62 -13.77 -7.56
N ARG A 76 2.28 -14.47 -6.66
CA ARG A 76 1.63 -15.09 -5.50
C ARG A 76 1.10 -14.03 -4.51
N TRP A 77 1.85 -12.97 -4.32
CA TRP A 77 1.43 -11.83 -3.49
C TRP A 77 0.14 -11.20 -4.04
N GLY A 78 0.08 -11.00 -5.36
CA GLY A 78 -1.12 -10.49 -6.03
C GLY A 78 -2.35 -11.39 -5.82
N VAL A 79 -2.19 -12.70 -5.95
CA VAL A 79 -3.26 -13.68 -5.70
C VAL A 79 -3.74 -13.59 -4.25
N ARG A 80 -2.82 -13.61 -3.29
CA ARG A 80 -3.16 -13.53 -1.87
C ARG A 80 -3.80 -12.19 -1.49
N PHE A 81 -3.34 -11.11 -2.11
CA PHE A 81 -3.92 -9.79 -1.91
C PHE A 81 -5.38 -9.72 -2.39
N SER A 82 -5.67 -10.29 -3.56
CA SER A 82 -7.03 -10.37 -4.09
C SER A 82 -7.94 -11.22 -3.21
N GLU A 83 -7.47 -12.38 -2.75
CA GLU A 83 -8.20 -13.25 -1.82
C GLU A 83 -8.51 -12.53 -0.50
N TYR A 84 -7.51 -11.82 0.05
CA TYR A 84 -7.66 -11.09 1.30
C TYR A 84 -8.74 -10.01 1.18
N LYS A 85 -8.76 -9.26 0.07
CA LYS A 85 -9.76 -8.21 -0.15
C LYS A 85 -11.18 -8.76 -0.30
N GLN A 86 -11.36 -9.97 -0.79
CA GLN A 86 -12.68 -10.61 -0.88
C GLN A 86 -13.30 -10.87 0.50
N HIS A 87 -12.46 -11.17 1.50
CA HIS A 87 -12.89 -11.50 2.85
C HIS A 87 -12.74 -10.34 3.84
N HIS A 88 -11.91 -9.35 3.49
CA HIS A 88 -11.58 -8.20 4.34
C HIS A 88 -11.62 -6.93 3.50
N PRO A 89 -12.79 -6.25 3.38
CA PRO A 89 -12.88 -4.99 2.65
C PRO A 89 -11.85 -3.98 3.17
N LEU A 90 -11.24 -3.23 2.25
CA LEU A 90 -10.27 -2.20 2.63
C LEU A 90 -10.98 -1.10 3.41
N ALA A 91 -10.47 -0.79 4.59
CA ALA A 91 -11.01 0.27 5.44
C ALA A 91 -10.56 1.64 4.94
N ILE A 92 -11.44 2.62 5.08
CA ILE A 92 -11.08 4.04 4.92
C ILE A 92 -10.27 4.44 6.15
N LYS A 93 -9.14 5.12 5.95
CA LYS A 93 -8.29 5.55 7.06
C LYS A 93 -8.99 6.57 7.95
N PRO A 94 -8.69 6.58 9.26
CA PRO A 94 -9.27 7.56 10.19
C PRO A 94 -9.01 8.99 9.73
N GLY A 95 -10.00 9.86 9.86
CA GLY A 95 -9.92 11.27 9.49
C GLY A 95 -10.17 11.59 8.02
N VAL A 96 -10.21 10.58 7.13
CA VAL A 96 -10.42 10.80 5.69
C VAL A 96 -11.78 11.40 5.40
N CYS A 97 -12.85 10.83 5.96
CA CYS A 97 -14.21 11.34 5.73
C CYS A 97 -14.35 12.79 6.18
N GLU A 98 -13.79 13.14 7.32
CA GLU A 98 -13.81 14.50 7.89
C GLU A 98 -13.08 15.48 6.98
N VAL A 99 -11.90 15.12 6.49
CA VAL A 99 -11.14 15.96 5.56
C VAL A 99 -11.90 16.18 4.25
N LEU A 100 -12.47 15.11 3.68
CA LEU A 100 -13.25 15.22 2.45
C LEU A 100 -14.48 16.11 2.62
N GLN A 101 -15.17 16.02 3.77
CA GLN A 101 -16.31 16.86 4.08
C GLN A 101 -15.92 18.34 4.22
N VAL A 102 -14.80 18.64 4.87
CA VAL A 102 -14.30 20.01 5.01
C VAL A 102 -13.95 20.60 3.65
N LEU A 103 -13.25 19.85 2.80
CA LEU A 103 -12.88 20.32 1.46
C LEU A 103 -14.11 20.52 0.58
N ALA A 104 -15.07 19.62 0.64
CA ALA A 104 -16.33 19.76 -0.09
C ALA A 104 -17.13 20.99 0.36
N ALA A 105 -17.22 21.23 1.65
CA ALA A 105 -17.91 22.41 2.22
C ALA A 105 -17.25 23.72 1.78
N LYS A 106 -15.94 23.73 1.55
CA LYS A 106 -15.20 24.89 1.05
C LYS A 106 -15.17 24.96 -0.47
N SER A 107 -15.84 24.05 -1.17
CA SER A 107 -15.85 23.94 -2.64
C SER A 107 -14.46 23.84 -3.25
N ILE A 108 -13.53 23.15 -2.56
CA ILE A 108 -12.17 22.91 -3.04
C ILE A 108 -12.18 21.68 -3.94
N PRO A 109 -11.73 21.77 -5.20
CA PRO A 109 -11.63 20.62 -6.10
C PRO A 109 -10.73 19.54 -5.53
N MET A 110 -11.13 18.29 -5.69
CA MET A 110 -10.41 17.11 -5.22
C MET A 110 -10.25 16.10 -6.34
N ALA A 111 -9.12 15.39 -6.33
CA ALA A 111 -8.83 14.29 -7.24
C ALA A 111 -8.04 13.20 -6.52
N VAL A 112 -8.03 12.00 -7.08
CA VAL A 112 -7.21 10.89 -6.62
C VAL A 112 -6.20 10.55 -7.70
N ALA A 113 -4.92 10.46 -7.32
CA ALA A 113 -3.84 9.97 -8.17
C ALA A 113 -3.34 8.65 -7.58
N THR A 114 -3.36 7.59 -8.37
CA THR A 114 -2.92 6.27 -7.92
C THR A 114 -2.05 5.61 -9.00
N SER A 115 -1.03 4.86 -8.54
CA SER A 115 -0.21 4.02 -9.42
C SER A 115 -0.84 2.65 -9.69
N ASN A 116 -1.95 2.31 -9.00
CA ASN A 116 -2.63 1.05 -9.21
C ASN A 116 -3.32 1.01 -10.59
N ARG A 117 -3.18 -0.12 -11.26
CA ARG A 117 -3.91 -0.37 -12.50
C ARG A 117 -5.39 -0.66 -12.20
N ARG A 118 -6.22 -0.21 -13.10
CA ARG A 118 -7.65 -0.53 -13.06
C ARG A 118 -7.88 -2.01 -13.38
#